data_e906b222b06055d768db42fba2631db0
#
_entry.id   e906b222b06055d768db42fba2631db0
#
_cell.length_a   1.000
_cell.length_b   1.000
_cell.length_c   1.000
_cell.angle_alpha   90.00
_cell.angle_beta   90.00
_cell.angle_gamma   90.00
#
_symmetry.space_group_name_H-M   'P 1'
#
loop_
_entity.id
_entity.type
_entity.pdbx_description
1 polymer ?
#
loop_
_entity_poly.entity_id
_entity_poly.type
_entity_poly.pdbx_seq_one_letter_code
_entity_poly.pdbx_strand_id
1 'polypeptide(L)'
;KPLFVCRYPQNQHKDLINWLKSIQNPYLHFGDLDFAGIGIYLNEFKKYLGNRATFFIPDNANKLLERYGNRGLYDNQKNNFSIEEIEEIKLKKLITMIHEYKRGLEQEVFIKSE
;
A
#
# COMPACT_ATOMS: atom_id res chain seq x y z
N LYS A 1 19.57 -0.72 -5.46
CA LYS A 1 18.54 0.32 -5.32
C LYS A 1 17.15 -0.28 -5.45
N PRO A 2 16.18 0.22 -4.69
CA PRO A 2 14.81 -0.25 -4.82
C PRO A 2 14.24 0.07 -6.20
N LEU A 3 13.39 -0.81 -6.70
CA LEU A 3 12.65 -0.56 -7.91
C LEU A 3 11.32 0.09 -7.55
N PHE A 4 11.08 1.29 -8.07
CA PHE A 4 9.87 2.05 -7.79
C PHE A 4 8.87 1.82 -8.92
N VAL A 5 7.69 1.30 -8.57
CA VAL A 5 6.65 1.02 -9.55
C VAL A 5 5.32 1.54 -9.03
N CYS A 6 4.65 2.37 -9.84
CA CYS A 6 3.31 2.85 -9.51
C CYS A 6 2.30 1.73 -9.74
N ARG A 7 1.15 1.83 -9.06
CA ARG A 7 0.09 0.86 -9.24
C ARG A 7 -0.48 0.94 -10.66
N TYR A 8 -0.63 -0.22 -11.28
CA TYR A 8 -1.22 -0.33 -12.61
C TYR A 8 -2.67 -0.78 -12.51
N PRO A 9 -3.47 -0.61 -13.57
CA PRO A 9 -4.81 -1.20 -13.63
C PRO A 9 -4.78 -2.70 -13.34
N GLN A 10 -5.85 -3.22 -12.76
CA GLN A 10 -5.92 -4.60 -12.31
C GLN A 10 -5.52 -5.63 -13.37
N ASN A 11 -5.91 -5.40 -14.62
CA ASN A 11 -5.64 -6.34 -15.70
C ASN A 11 -4.16 -6.44 -16.07
N GLN A 12 -3.31 -5.58 -15.50
CA GLN A 12 -1.87 -5.58 -15.76
C GLN A 12 -1.04 -6.11 -14.60
N HIS A 13 -1.65 -6.42 -13.47
CA HIS A 13 -0.94 -6.85 -12.27
C HIS A 13 -0.15 -8.13 -12.47
N LYS A 14 -0.73 -9.10 -13.16
CA LYS A 14 -0.09 -10.40 -13.35
C LYS A 14 1.19 -10.29 -14.16
N ASP A 15 1.17 -9.51 -15.22
CA ASP A 15 2.34 -9.31 -16.07
C ASP A 15 3.45 -8.59 -15.32
N LEU A 16 3.08 -7.57 -14.54
CA LEU A 16 4.02 -6.84 -13.70
C LEU A 16 4.67 -7.75 -12.68
N ILE A 17 3.88 -8.56 -11.99
CA ILE A 17 4.40 -9.48 -10.98
C ILE A 17 5.33 -10.51 -11.59
N ASN A 18 4.98 -11.06 -12.74
CA ASN A 18 5.84 -12.03 -13.43
C ASN A 18 7.19 -11.41 -13.80
N TRP A 19 7.18 -10.17 -14.28
CA TRP A 19 8.42 -9.45 -14.59
C TRP A 19 9.24 -9.20 -13.32
N LEU A 20 8.59 -8.76 -12.25
CA LEU A 20 9.27 -8.50 -10.98
C LEU A 20 9.88 -9.76 -10.37
N LYS A 21 9.24 -10.92 -10.56
CA LYS A 21 9.77 -12.18 -10.09
C LYS A 21 11.05 -12.59 -10.83
N SER A 22 11.20 -12.15 -12.07
CA SER A 22 12.37 -12.49 -12.89
C SER A 22 13.61 -11.68 -12.53
N ILE A 23 13.47 -10.61 -11.77
CA ILE A 23 14.59 -9.77 -11.32
C ILE A 23 14.74 -9.88 -9.82
N GLN A 24 15.94 -9.57 -9.32
CA GLN A 24 16.27 -9.73 -7.90
C GLN A 24 16.24 -8.40 -7.13
N ASN A 25 15.76 -7.33 -7.76
CA ASN A 25 15.76 -6.01 -7.14
C ASN A 25 14.72 -5.91 -6.03
N PRO A 26 15.01 -5.16 -4.97
CA PRO A 26 13.98 -4.79 -4.01
C PRO A 26 12.87 -4.00 -4.70
N TYR A 27 11.64 -4.24 -4.29
CA TYR A 27 10.47 -3.58 -4.85
C TYR A 27 9.82 -2.69 -3.79
N LEU A 28 9.66 -1.42 -4.11
CA LEU A 28 8.96 -0.48 -3.24
C LEU A 28 7.59 -0.17 -3.87
N HIS A 29 6.54 -0.56 -3.17
CA HIS A 29 5.17 -0.44 -3.68
C HIS A 29 4.55 0.90 -3.29
N PHE A 30 4.12 1.65 -4.30
CA PHE A 30 3.34 2.88 -4.12
C PHE A 30 1.87 2.53 -4.38
N GLY A 31 1.08 2.58 -3.33
CA GLY A 31 -0.35 2.32 -3.43
C GLY A 31 -1.13 3.29 -2.59
N ASP A 32 -2.45 3.21 -2.68
CA ASP A 32 -3.31 4.02 -1.85
C ASP A 32 -3.17 3.61 -0.38
N LEU A 33 -3.21 4.59 0.51
CA LEU A 33 -3.15 4.33 1.95
C LEU A 33 -4.56 4.05 2.46
N ASP A 34 -5.10 2.92 2.02
CA ASP A 34 -6.43 2.45 2.43
C ASP A 34 -6.42 0.93 2.43
N PHE A 35 -7.51 0.33 2.91
CA PHE A 35 -7.58 -1.13 3.04
C PHE A 35 -7.53 -1.84 1.68
N ALA A 36 -8.13 -1.26 0.66
CA ALA A 36 -8.08 -1.85 -0.67
C ALA A 36 -6.66 -1.85 -1.22
N GLY A 37 -5.93 -0.72 -1.08
CA GLY A 37 -4.55 -0.61 -1.54
C GLY A 37 -3.62 -1.55 -0.79
N ILE A 38 -3.78 -1.64 0.53
CA ILE A 38 -2.99 -2.54 1.35
C ILE A 38 -3.28 -3.99 0.96
N GLY A 39 -4.55 -4.32 0.74
CA GLY A 39 -4.94 -5.67 0.32
C GLY A 39 -4.32 -6.08 -1.01
N ILE A 40 -4.31 -5.18 -1.98
CA ILE A 40 -3.66 -5.42 -3.26
C ILE A 40 -2.18 -5.72 -3.06
N TYR A 41 -1.50 -4.90 -2.28
CA TYR A 41 -0.09 -5.10 -1.98
C TYR A 41 0.15 -6.47 -1.34
N LEU A 42 -0.58 -6.78 -0.28
CA LEU A 42 -0.34 -8.02 0.46
C LEU A 42 -0.70 -9.27 -0.35
N ASN A 43 -1.82 -9.24 -1.04
CA ASN A 43 -2.33 -10.42 -1.72
C ASN A 43 -1.72 -10.65 -3.10
N GLU A 44 -1.26 -9.58 -3.77
CA GLU A 44 -0.79 -9.68 -5.14
C GLU A 44 0.70 -9.41 -5.30
N PHE A 45 1.30 -8.58 -4.47
CA PHE A 45 2.73 -8.28 -4.59
C PHE A 45 3.55 -8.97 -3.51
N LYS A 46 3.23 -8.75 -2.24
CA LYS A 46 4.00 -9.33 -1.14
C LYS A 46 3.96 -10.85 -1.17
N LYS A 47 2.82 -11.42 -1.52
CA LYS A 47 2.65 -12.87 -1.61
C LYS A 47 3.66 -13.51 -2.56
N TYR A 48 3.95 -12.86 -3.69
CA TYR A 48 4.81 -13.40 -4.73
C TYR A 48 6.26 -12.93 -4.63
N LEU A 49 6.50 -11.76 -4.09
CA LEU A 49 7.83 -11.17 -4.01
C LEU A 49 8.52 -11.37 -2.65
N GLY A 50 7.73 -11.70 -1.63
CA GLY A 50 8.28 -11.98 -0.30
C GLY A 50 8.97 -10.75 0.30
N ASN A 51 10.11 -10.99 0.93
CA ASN A 51 10.83 -9.93 1.66
C ASN A 51 11.41 -8.84 0.76
N ARG A 52 11.40 -9.03 -0.55
CA ARG A 52 11.85 -7.98 -1.48
C ARG A 52 10.85 -6.84 -1.59
N ALA A 53 9.60 -7.09 -1.22
CA ALA A 53 8.55 -6.09 -1.34
C ALA A 53 8.40 -5.29 -0.05
N THR A 54 8.25 -3.98 -0.20
CA THR A 54 7.99 -3.05 0.92
C THR A 54 6.91 -2.07 0.47
N PHE A 55 5.99 -1.76 1.38
CA PHE A 55 4.95 -0.77 1.13
C PHE A 55 5.46 0.61 1.49
N PHE A 56 5.40 1.56 0.54
CA PHE A 56 5.84 2.92 0.80
C PHE A 56 4.84 3.66 1.68
N ILE A 57 5.33 4.23 2.77
CA ILE A 57 4.52 5.03 3.70
C ILE A 57 5.28 6.34 3.93
N PRO A 58 4.70 7.49 3.55
CA PRO A 58 5.37 8.77 3.79
C PRO A 58 5.50 9.03 5.31
N ASP A 59 6.56 9.72 5.70
CA ASP A 59 6.83 9.98 7.12
C ASP A 59 5.72 10.78 7.78
N ASN A 60 5.03 11.62 7.02
CA ASN A 60 3.93 12.45 7.52
C ASN A 60 2.56 11.85 7.21
N ALA A 61 2.46 10.52 7.09
CA ALA A 61 1.21 9.85 6.75
C ALA A 61 0.06 10.25 7.67
N ASN A 62 0.32 10.38 8.98
CA ASN A 62 -0.71 10.76 9.93
C ASN A 62 -1.30 12.13 9.62
N LYS A 63 -0.46 13.10 9.28
CA LYS A 63 -0.91 14.45 8.94
C LYS A 63 -1.68 14.46 7.63
N LEU A 64 -1.23 13.66 6.66
CA LEU A 64 -1.90 13.57 5.37
C LEU A 64 -3.28 12.92 5.49
N LEU A 65 -3.40 11.89 6.31
CA LEU A 65 -4.69 11.25 6.58
C LEU A 65 -5.65 12.21 7.26
N GLU A 66 -5.15 12.95 8.24
CA GLU A 66 -5.97 13.93 8.96
C GLU A 66 -6.46 15.05 8.06
N ARG A 67 -5.59 15.56 7.18
CA ARG A 67 -5.87 16.71 6.34
C ARG A 67 -6.62 16.38 5.07
N TYR A 68 -6.20 15.33 4.39
CA TYR A 68 -6.67 15.00 3.05
C TYR A 68 -7.36 13.65 2.95
N GLY A 69 -7.47 12.93 4.07
CA GLY A 69 -8.08 11.62 4.07
C GLY A 69 -9.56 11.64 3.70
N ASN A 70 -10.02 10.55 3.11
CA ASN A 70 -11.38 10.39 2.63
C ASN A 70 -12.08 9.30 3.43
N ARG A 71 -13.17 9.65 4.08
CA ARG A 71 -13.95 8.69 4.88
C ARG A 71 -14.59 7.61 4.03
N GLY A 72 -14.96 7.95 2.79
CA GLY A 72 -15.53 6.95 1.87
C GLY A 72 -14.59 5.79 1.61
N LEU A 73 -13.28 6.06 1.56
CA LEU A 73 -12.28 5.03 1.38
C LEU A 73 -12.21 4.09 2.58
N TYR A 74 -12.60 4.54 3.74
CA TYR A 74 -12.67 3.70 4.93
C TYR A 74 -14.02 2.98 5.02
N ASP A 75 -15.10 3.73 4.86
CA ASP A 75 -16.46 3.21 5.08
C ASP A 75 -16.89 2.17 4.05
N ASN A 76 -16.42 2.31 2.81
CA ASN A 76 -16.85 1.47 1.68
C ASN A 76 -15.90 0.31 1.38
N GLN A 77 -14.81 0.20 2.09
CA GLN A 77 -13.83 -0.86 1.86
C GLN A 77 -13.87 -1.91 2.96
N LYS A 78 -13.65 -3.15 2.56
CA LYS A 78 -13.56 -4.25 3.50
C LYS A 78 -12.12 -4.70 3.63
N ASN A 79 -11.75 -5.05 4.85
CA ASN A 79 -10.46 -5.63 5.14
C ASN A 79 -10.42 -7.08 4.62
N ASN A 80 -9.55 -7.35 3.65
CA ASN A 80 -9.40 -8.69 3.09
C ASN A 80 -8.03 -9.30 3.40
N PHE A 81 -7.41 -8.88 4.48
CA PHE A 81 -6.11 -9.39 4.92
C PHE A 81 -6.10 -9.54 6.45
N SER A 82 -5.14 -10.31 6.97
CA SER A 82 -4.99 -10.52 8.40
C SER A 82 -3.83 -9.68 8.92
N ILE A 83 -4.11 -8.83 9.92
CA ILE A 83 -3.09 -7.97 10.52
C ILE A 83 -1.99 -8.80 11.17
N GLU A 84 -2.35 -9.96 11.74
CA GLU A 84 -1.39 -10.82 12.43
C GLU A 84 -0.33 -11.40 11.50
N GLU A 85 -0.64 -11.51 10.21
CA GLU A 85 0.29 -12.05 9.23
C GLU A 85 1.25 -11.00 8.67
N ILE A 86 1.05 -9.73 9.03
CA ILE A 86 1.88 -8.64 8.51
C ILE A 86 3.16 -8.53 9.33
N GLU A 87 4.30 -8.58 8.64
CA GLU A 87 5.61 -8.47 9.28
C GLU A 87 6.13 -7.04 9.33
N GLU A 88 5.68 -6.19 8.41
CA GLU A 88 6.13 -4.80 8.32
C GLU A 88 5.52 -3.96 9.45
N ILE A 89 6.35 -3.53 10.37
CA ILE A 89 5.91 -2.74 11.54
C ILE A 89 5.26 -1.43 11.11
N LYS A 90 5.86 -0.75 10.11
CA LYS A 90 5.31 0.52 9.61
C LYS A 90 3.93 0.32 8.99
N LEU A 91 3.72 -0.80 8.31
CA LEU A 91 2.43 -1.10 7.72
C LEU A 91 1.36 -1.36 8.79
N LYS A 92 1.72 -2.05 9.86
CA LYS A 92 0.82 -2.24 11.00
C LYS A 92 0.43 -0.91 11.62
N LYS A 93 1.39 0.00 11.76
CA LYS A 93 1.11 1.34 12.30
C LYS A 93 0.18 2.12 11.37
N LEU A 94 0.36 1.99 10.06
CA LEU A 94 -0.52 2.64 9.10
C LEU A 94 -1.95 2.12 9.22
N ILE A 95 -2.12 0.82 9.37
CA ILE A 95 -3.44 0.22 9.54
C ILE A 95 -4.12 0.78 10.80
N THR A 96 -3.38 0.90 11.88
CA THR A 96 -3.88 1.51 13.11
C THR A 96 -4.32 2.95 12.87
N MET A 97 -3.52 3.72 12.15
CA MET A 97 -3.86 5.11 11.82
C MET A 97 -5.15 5.20 10.99
N ILE A 98 -5.30 4.33 10.00
CA ILE A 98 -6.50 4.30 9.16
C ILE A 98 -7.74 4.03 10.04
N HIS A 99 -7.64 3.11 10.99
CA HIS A 99 -8.73 2.83 11.92
C HIS A 99 -9.01 4.00 12.86
N GLU A 100 -7.98 4.68 13.34
CA GLU A 100 -8.15 5.80 14.25
C GLU A 100 -8.81 7.00 13.58
N TYR A 101 -8.35 7.35 12.39
CA TYR A 101 -8.90 8.49 11.65
C TYR A 101 -10.17 8.12 10.89
N LYS A 102 -10.40 6.83 10.64
CA LYS A 102 -11.50 6.32 9.82
C LYS A 102 -11.49 6.96 8.44
N ARG A 103 -10.29 7.04 7.87
CA ARG A 103 -10.06 7.64 6.56
C ARG A 103 -9.00 6.85 5.81
N GLY A 104 -9.10 6.85 4.48
CA GLY A 104 -8.03 6.38 3.61
C GLY A 104 -7.45 7.55 2.84
N LEU A 105 -6.35 7.33 2.14
CA LEU A 105 -5.67 8.37 1.39
C LEU A 105 -5.23 7.82 0.04
N GLU A 106 -5.64 8.49 -1.03
CA GLU A 106 -5.21 8.11 -2.37
C GLU A 106 -3.75 8.51 -2.60
N GLN A 107 -3.01 7.66 -3.31
CA GLN A 107 -1.58 7.90 -3.51
C GLN A 107 -1.29 9.23 -4.22
N GLU A 108 -2.19 9.69 -5.08
CA GLU A 108 -2.02 10.95 -5.79
C GLU A 108 -1.83 12.13 -4.85
N VAL A 109 -2.44 12.09 -3.68
CA VAL A 109 -2.36 13.19 -2.72
C VAL A 109 -0.94 13.36 -2.21
N PHE A 110 -0.28 12.28 -1.75
CA PHE A 110 1.06 12.42 -1.20
C PHE A 110 2.14 12.53 -2.28
N ILE A 111 1.88 12.03 -3.47
CA ILE A 111 2.80 12.22 -4.59
C ILE A 111 2.81 13.68 -5.02
N LYS A 112 1.64 14.31 -5.10
CA LYS A 112 1.54 15.72 -5.52
C LYS A 112 2.01 16.70 -4.46
N SER A 113 1.92 16.32 -3.18
CA SER A 113 2.28 17.21 -2.09
C SER A 113 3.80 17.33 -1.89
N GLU A 114 4.56 16.53 -2.57
CA GLU A 114 6.02 16.63 -2.58
C GLU A 114 6.48 17.60 -3.65
#